data_12c68412cd8b03df8941ae7a1a6ac513
#
_entry.id   12c68412cd8b03df8941ae7a1a6ac513
#
_cell.length_a   1.000
_cell.length_b   1.000
_cell.length_c   1.000
_cell.angle_alpha   90.00
_cell.angle_beta   90.00
_cell.angle_gamma   90.00
#
_symmetry.space_group_name_H-M   'P 1'
#
loop_
_entity.id
_entity.type
_entity.pdbx_description
1 polymer ?
#
loop_
_entity_poly.entity_id
_entity_poly.type
_entity_poly.pdbx_seq_one_letter_code
_entity_poly.pdbx_strand_id
1 'polypeptide(L)'
;MLSVIRGARSLLAVLLVGLLFLLLSPPLRLVVIPGAWLFPRRRFLLVSLFMKGICTGIFGLLRLGGAHFRRRGTLPTSSPIVVVANHQALLDICQVTLLARPRVPAFVARRRYARFVPLVSACIRLLGCPIVDPKRDAAGAIEAVRRGARELPHGILIFPEGHRSIDGAIRPFRRAGLEAALRERRLPVYLVLNDGVWRVRRLADLLFRVHLIDAVSEVKGPFQPPADDAQLPEFIDGLRRRLVERLAAVRAEAATPAA
;
A
#
# COMPACT_ATOMS: atom_id res chain seq x y z
N MET A 1 0.61 -25.67 -25.02
CA MET A 1 0.37 -24.42 -25.80
C MET A 1 -0.19 -23.29 -24.91
N LEU A 2 -1.30 -23.44 -24.19
CA LEU A 2 -1.90 -22.39 -23.37
C LEU A 2 -0.98 -21.85 -22.25
N SER A 3 -0.18 -22.68 -21.57
CA SER A 3 0.76 -22.26 -20.53
C SER A 3 1.88 -21.38 -21.08
N VAL A 4 2.40 -21.69 -22.25
CA VAL A 4 3.43 -20.90 -22.93
C VAL A 4 2.89 -19.52 -23.31
N ILE A 5 1.69 -19.47 -23.88
CA ILE A 5 1.03 -18.19 -24.22
C ILE A 5 0.80 -17.32 -22.98
N ARG A 6 0.32 -17.92 -21.88
CA ARG A 6 0.14 -17.20 -20.59
C ARG A 6 1.46 -16.69 -20.03
N GLY A 7 2.51 -17.49 -20.10
CA GLY A 7 3.86 -17.07 -19.68
C GLY A 7 4.39 -15.91 -20.53
N ALA A 8 4.27 -15.99 -21.85
CA ALA A 8 4.70 -14.94 -22.77
C ALA A 8 3.95 -13.62 -22.54
N ARG A 9 2.62 -13.68 -22.33
CA ARG A 9 1.81 -12.50 -21.97
C ARG A 9 2.24 -11.90 -20.64
N SER A 10 2.53 -12.72 -19.63
CA SER A 10 3.02 -12.26 -18.33
C SER A 10 4.35 -11.54 -18.48
N LEU A 11 5.30 -12.12 -19.23
CA LEU A 11 6.61 -11.53 -19.49
C LEU A 11 6.46 -10.18 -20.22
N LEU A 12 5.67 -10.13 -21.28
CA LEU A 12 5.40 -8.89 -22.02
C LEU A 12 4.83 -7.81 -21.07
N ALA A 13 3.84 -8.15 -20.25
CA ALA A 13 3.25 -7.21 -19.31
C ALA A 13 4.29 -6.63 -18.34
N VAL A 14 5.19 -7.46 -17.81
CA VAL A 14 6.24 -7.02 -16.88
C VAL A 14 7.30 -6.17 -17.59
N LEU A 15 7.68 -6.51 -18.83
CA LEU A 15 8.58 -5.67 -19.62
C LEU A 15 7.97 -4.30 -19.92
N LEU A 16 6.67 -4.26 -20.25
CA LEU A 16 5.95 -3.01 -20.45
C LEU A 16 5.85 -2.18 -19.15
N VAL A 17 5.71 -2.82 -17.98
CA VAL A 17 5.81 -2.11 -16.68
C VAL A 17 7.21 -1.54 -16.48
N GLY A 18 8.27 -2.26 -16.84
CA GLY A 18 9.63 -1.74 -16.83
C GLY A 18 9.79 -0.52 -17.75
N LEU A 19 9.25 -0.60 -18.98
CA LEU A 19 9.24 0.53 -19.93
C LEU A 19 8.44 1.73 -19.38
N LEU A 20 7.29 1.48 -18.74
CA LEU A 20 6.50 2.54 -18.07
C LEU A 20 7.35 3.29 -17.04
N PHE A 21 8.16 2.58 -16.23
CA PHE A 21 9.07 3.21 -15.27
C PHE A 21 10.13 4.08 -15.96
N LEU A 22 10.68 3.64 -17.08
CA LEU A 22 11.63 4.43 -17.87
C LEU A 22 10.96 5.70 -18.43
N LEU A 23 9.79 5.55 -19.05
CA LEU A 23 9.05 6.65 -19.67
C LEU A 23 8.55 7.68 -18.65
N LEU A 24 8.24 7.26 -17.42
CA LEU A 24 7.78 8.16 -16.37
C LEU A 24 8.93 8.80 -15.56
N SER A 25 10.18 8.37 -15.77
CA SER A 25 11.34 8.97 -15.11
C SER A 25 11.60 10.43 -15.52
N PRO A 26 11.58 10.82 -16.80
CA PRO A 26 11.70 12.24 -17.20
C PRO A 26 10.57 13.11 -16.67
N PRO A 27 9.27 12.80 -16.83
CA PRO A 27 8.19 13.59 -16.23
C PRO A 27 8.32 13.78 -14.72
N LEU A 28 8.76 12.75 -13.99
CA LEU A 28 9.01 12.89 -12.55
C LEU A 28 10.08 13.95 -12.28
N ARG A 29 11.21 13.88 -12.99
CA ARG A 29 12.38 14.75 -12.74
C ARG A 29 12.16 16.17 -13.24
N LEU A 30 11.51 16.34 -14.39
CA LEU A 30 11.38 17.62 -15.07
C LEU A 30 10.11 18.37 -14.70
N VAL A 31 9.07 17.68 -14.24
CA VAL A 31 7.76 18.28 -13.96
C VAL A 31 7.38 18.12 -12.48
N VAL A 32 7.31 16.86 -11.98
CA VAL A 32 6.75 16.60 -10.65
C VAL A 32 7.67 17.11 -9.54
N ILE A 33 8.97 16.87 -9.62
CA ILE A 33 9.93 17.34 -8.59
C ILE A 33 10.00 18.86 -8.59
N PRO A 34 10.26 19.56 -9.71
CA PRO A 34 10.25 21.02 -9.73
C PRO A 34 8.89 21.61 -9.33
N GLY A 35 7.79 21.04 -9.82
CA GLY A 35 6.45 21.48 -9.47
C GLY A 35 6.14 21.34 -7.96
N ALA A 36 6.62 20.26 -7.33
CA ALA A 36 6.48 20.08 -5.88
C ALA A 36 7.30 21.08 -5.06
N TRP A 37 8.41 21.57 -5.60
CA TRP A 37 9.25 22.62 -5.01
C TRP A 37 8.66 24.01 -5.21
N LEU A 38 8.24 24.34 -6.43
CA LEU A 38 7.67 25.63 -6.77
C LEU A 38 6.28 25.84 -6.13
N PHE A 39 5.52 24.76 -5.96
CA PHE A 39 4.16 24.81 -5.40
C PHE A 39 4.03 23.91 -4.15
N PRO A 40 4.66 24.26 -3.00
CA PRO A 40 4.69 23.41 -1.81
C PRO A 40 3.30 23.09 -1.26
N ARG A 41 2.33 24.02 -1.40
CA ARG A 41 0.92 23.79 -1.01
C ARG A 41 0.23 22.73 -1.86
N ARG A 42 0.64 22.53 -3.11
CA ARG A 42 0.11 21.54 -4.05
C ARG A 42 0.95 20.27 -4.14
N ARG A 43 2.08 20.20 -3.41
CA ARG A 43 3.04 19.07 -3.44
C ARG A 43 2.35 17.72 -3.31
N PHE A 44 1.55 17.53 -2.25
CA PHE A 44 0.88 16.27 -1.99
C PHE A 44 -0.12 15.89 -3.09
N LEU A 45 -0.80 16.85 -3.69
CA LEU A 45 -1.72 16.60 -4.81
C LEU A 45 -0.95 16.15 -6.05
N LEU A 46 0.10 16.89 -6.44
CA LEU A 46 0.92 16.58 -7.61
C LEU A 46 1.53 15.18 -7.52
N VAL A 47 2.13 14.86 -6.37
CA VAL A 47 2.73 13.53 -6.14
C VAL A 47 1.65 12.44 -6.11
N SER A 48 0.49 12.71 -5.53
CA SER A 48 -0.63 11.75 -5.49
C SER A 48 -1.16 11.46 -6.89
N LEU A 49 -1.33 12.48 -7.74
CA LEU A 49 -1.77 12.30 -9.12
C LEU A 49 -0.76 11.48 -9.92
N PHE A 50 0.52 11.79 -9.77
CA PHE A 50 1.60 11.05 -10.42
C PHE A 50 1.64 9.58 -9.96
N MET A 51 1.56 9.32 -8.65
CA MET A 51 1.50 7.95 -8.12
C MET A 51 0.28 7.18 -8.61
N LYS A 52 -0.89 7.82 -8.65
CA LYS A 52 -2.11 7.20 -9.20
C LYS A 52 -1.94 6.87 -10.67
N GLY A 53 -1.33 7.74 -11.45
CA GLY A 53 -0.99 7.49 -12.85
C GLY A 53 -0.09 6.25 -13.01
N ILE A 54 1.00 6.18 -12.24
CA ILE A 54 1.89 4.99 -12.21
C ILE A 54 1.10 3.73 -11.86
N CYS A 55 0.35 3.75 -10.76
CA CYS A 55 -0.39 2.57 -10.29
C CYS A 55 -1.48 2.14 -11.29
N THR A 56 -2.16 3.09 -11.93
CA THR A 56 -3.14 2.81 -12.98
C THR A 56 -2.47 2.15 -14.18
N GLY A 57 -1.33 2.70 -14.63
CA GLY A 57 -0.54 2.13 -15.70
C GLY A 57 -0.05 0.71 -15.37
N ILE A 58 0.53 0.50 -14.20
CA ILE A 58 0.95 -0.83 -13.74
C ILE A 58 -0.21 -1.83 -13.81
N PHE A 59 -1.36 -1.50 -13.22
CA PHE A 59 -2.51 -2.43 -13.22
C PHE A 59 -3.13 -2.61 -14.61
N GLY A 60 -3.14 -1.57 -15.46
CA GLY A 60 -3.53 -1.69 -16.86
C GLY A 60 -2.68 -2.70 -17.61
N LEU A 61 -1.35 -2.58 -17.50
CA LEU A 61 -0.41 -3.48 -18.14
C LEU A 61 -0.46 -4.90 -17.57
N LEU A 62 -0.59 -5.07 -16.26
CA LEU A 62 -0.73 -6.39 -15.66
C LEU A 62 -2.04 -7.08 -16.07
N ARG A 63 -3.11 -6.32 -16.33
CA ARG A 63 -4.35 -6.89 -16.92
C ARG A 63 -4.13 -7.48 -18.31
N LEU A 64 -3.26 -6.87 -19.14
CA LEU A 64 -2.87 -7.48 -20.42
C LEU A 64 -2.19 -8.83 -20.23
N GLY A 65 -1.46 -9.01 -19.10
CA GLY A 65 -0.89 -10.28 -18.67
C GLY A 65 -1.90 -11.29 -18.10
N GLY A 66 -3.18 -10.91 -17.97
CA GLY A 66 -4.24 -11.77 -17.45
C GLY A 66 -4.54 -11.57 -15.95
N ALA A 67 -4.01 -10.52 -15.31
CA ALA A 67 -4.33 -10.20 -13.92
C ALA A 67 -5.72 -9.56 -13.78
N HIS A 68 -6.40 -9.88 -12.70
CA HIS A 68 -7.67 -9.26 -12.31
C HIS A 68 -7.50 -8.46 -11.01
N PHE A 69 -8.10 -7.26 -10.96
CA PHE A 69 -8.02 -6.37 -9.80
C PHE A 69 -9.41 -5.78 -9.52
N ARG A 70 -9.96 -6.11 -8.35
CA ARG A 70 -11.22 -5.59 -7.85
C ARG A 70 -10.96 -4.68 -6.65
N ARG A 71 -11.63 -3.53 -6.60
CA ARG A 71 -11.54 -2.57 -5.49
C ARG A 71 -12.92 -2.24 -4.98
N ARG A 72 -13.10 -2.28 -3.65
CA ARG A 72 -14.36 -2.00 -2.96
C ARG A 72 -14.15 -0.90 -1.92
N GLY A 73 -14.93 0.16 -2.02
CA GLY A 73 -14.84 1.33 -1.13
C GLY A 73 -13.76 2.33 -1.51
N THR A 74 -13.65 3.38 -0.72
CA THR A 74 -12.67 4.48 -0.88
C THR A 74 -12.12 4.91 0.47
N LEU A 75 -10.87 5.41 0.49
CA LEU A 75 -10.24 6.01 1.65
C LEU A 75 -10.40 7.54 1.57
N PRO A 76 -11.13 8.16 2.51
CA PRO A 76 -11.34 9.62 2.51
C PRO A 76 -10.11 10.33 3.09
N THR A 77 -9.19 10.78 2.23
CA THR A 77 -7.95 11.44 2.62
C THR A 77 -8.01 12.98 2.51
N SER A 78 -9.20 13.55 2.60
CA SER A 78 -9.40 14.99 2.75
C SER A 78 -8.91 15.51 4.12
N SER A 79 -9.03 14.69 5.15
CA SER A 79 -8.48 14.88 6.49
C SER A 79 -7.47 13.78 6.84
N PRO A 80 -6.64 13.97 7.88
CA PRO A 80 -5.69 12.95 8.32
C PRO A 80 -6.40 11.70 8.84
N ILE A 81 -5.93 10.52 8.41
CA ILE A 81 -6.42 9.21 8.84
C ILE A 81 -5.25 8.26 9.09
N VAL A 82 -5.48 7.21 9.84
CA VAL A 82 -4.58 6.06 9.92
C VAL A 82 -5.17 4.94 9.06
N VAL A 83 -4.38 4.47 8.09
CA VAL A 83 -4.74 3.31 7.28
C VAL A 83 -3.93 2.12 7.75
N VAL A 84 -4.62 1.07 8.15
CA VAL A 84 -4.04 -0.22 8.54
C VAL A 84 -4.34 -1.24 7.46
N ALA A 85 -3.32 -1.79 6.83
CA ALA A 85 -3.49 -2.77 5.76
C ALA A 85 -2.67 -4.03 6.04
N ASN A 86 -3.17 -5.19 5.61
CA ASN A 86 -2.35 -6.38 5.54
C ASN A 86 -1.39 -6.32 4.34
N HIS A 87 -0.31 -7.08 4.41
CA HIS A 87 0.79 -6.97 3.44
C HIS A 87 1.11 -8.30 2.75
N GLN A 88 0.77 -8.42 1.48
CA GLN A 88 1.02 -9.61 0.66
C GLN A 88 2.15 -9.37 -0.37
N ALA A 89 2.15 -8.21 -1.03
CA ALA A 89 3.11 -7.90 -2.09
C ALA A 89 3.41 -6.39 -2.17
N LEU A 90 4.36 -6.01 -3.03
CA LEU A 90 4.62 -4.58 -3.31
C LEU A 90 3.41 -3.89 -3.97
N LEU A 91 2.57 -4.63 -4.67
CA LEU A 91 1.37 -4.12 -5.31
C LEU A 91 0.29 -3.65 -4.31
N ASP A 92 0.37 -4.03 -3.04
CA ASP A 92 -0.57 -3.57 -2.00
C ASP A 92 -0.54 -2.04 -1.85
N ILE A 93 0.66 -1.42 -1.96
CA ILE A 93 0.80 0.04 -1.92
C ILE A 93 0.07 0.68 -3.11
N CYS A 94 0.14 0.07 -4.30
CA CYS A 94 -0.57 0.53 -5.48
C CYS A 94 -2.10 0.39 -5.30
N GLN A 95 -2.56 -0.69 -4.67
CA GLN A 95 -3.99 -0.87 -4.35
C GLN A 95 -4.49 0.24 -3.43
N VAL A 96 -3.79 0.49 -2.31
CA VAL A 96 -4.15 1.56 -1.37
C VAL A 96 -4.08 2.93 -2.04
N THR A 97 -3.08 3.17 -2.88
CA THR A 97 -2.94 4.42 -3.66
C THR A 97 -4.17 4.70 -4.51
N LEU A 98 -4.73 3.68 -5.15
CA LEU A 98 -5.91 3.83 -6.02
C LEU A 98 -7.24 3.87 -5.26
N LEU A 99 -7.29 3.41 -4.01
CA LEU A 99 -8.44 3.55 -3.13
C LEU A 99 -8.52 4.95 -2.48
N ALA A 100 -7.39 5.65 -2.33
CA ALA A 100 -7.31 6.93 -1.63
C ALA A 100 -7.90 8.09 -2.44
N ARG A 101 -8.72 8.94 -1.82
CA ARG A 101 -9.36 10.12 -2.42
C ARG A 101 -9.34 11.30 -1.44
N PRO A 102 -8.90 12.49 -1.82
CA PRO A 102 -8.30 12.86 -3.12
C PRO A 102 -6.79 12.55 -3.20
N ARG A 103 -6.09 12.44 -2.05
CA ARG A 103 -4.63 12.33 -1.97
C ARG A 103 -4.20 10.96 -1.42
N VAL A 104 -2.96 10.58 -1.69
CA VAL A 104 -2.39 9.32 -1.18
C VAL A 104 -1.86 9.57 0.23
N PRO A 105 -2.21 8.74 1.24
CA PRO A 105 -1.59 8.81 2.56
C PRO A 105 -0.10 8.44 2.44
N ALA A 106 0.75 9.06 3.25
CA ALA A 106 2.14 8.64 3.33
C ALA A 106 2.22 7.23 3.94
N PHE A 107 3.16 6.43 3.49
CA PHE A 107 3.31 5.05 3.96
C PHE A 107 4.65 4.81 4.65
N VAL A 108 4.64 3.93 5.64
CA VAL A 108 5.89 3.54 6.32
C VAL A 108 6.76 2.75 5.36
N ALA A 109 7.92 3.31 5.02
CA ALA A 109 8.82 2.78 4.01
C ALA A 109 10.13 2.27 4.61
N ARG A 110 10.63 1.13 4.14
CA ARG A 110 11.97 0.67 4.51
C ARG A 110 13.06 1.49 3.80
N ARG A 111 14.17 1.76 4.51
CA ARG A 111 15.31 2.58 4.04
C ARG A 111 15.78 2.22 2.63
N ARG A 112 15.82 0.93 2.28
CA ARG A 112 16.23 0.46 0.94
C ARG A 112 15.35 0.99 -0.19
N TYR A 113 14.03 1.15 0.03
CA TYR A 113 13.10 1.67 -0.98
C TYR A 113 13.17 3.20 -1.13
N ALA A 114 13.68 3.91 -0.13
CA ALA A 114 13.88 5.35 -0.19
C ALA A 114 15.13 5.78 -0.97
N ARG A 115 16.02 4.83 -1.36
CA ARG A 115 17.32 5.13 -1.97
C ARG A 115 17.50 4.62 -3.40
N PHE A 116 17.05 3.39 -3.69
CA PHE A 116 17.51 2.64 -4.88
C PHE A 116 16.40 2.21 -5.84
N VAL A 117 15.15 2.61 -5.63
CA VAL A 117 14.03 2.24 -6.50
C VAL A 117 13.61 3.44 -7.34
N PRO A 118 13.84 3.41 -8.66
CA PRO A 118 13.41 4.50 -9.55
C PRO A 118 11.94 4.86 -9.34
N LEU A 119 11.56 6.10 -9.50
CA LEU A 119 10.25 6.70 -9.25
C LEU A 119 9.81 6.61 -7.77
N VAL A 120 9.85 5.39 -7.18
CA VAL A 120 9.35 5.11 -5.82
C VAL A 120 10.14 5.90 -4.78
N SER A 121 11.50 5.91 -4.87
CA SER A 121 12.33 6.63 -3.91
C SER A 121 12.06 8.14 -3.88
N ALA A 122 11.77 8.74 -5.03
CA ALA A 122 11.40 10.15 -5.11
C ALA A 122 10.02 10.40 -4.49
N CYS A 123 9.02 9.58 -4.81
CA CYS A 123 7.67 9.68 -4.24
C CYS A 123 7.69 9.53 -2.71
N ILE A 124 8.47 8.56 -2.17
CA ILE A 124 8.66 8.39 -0.72
C ILE A 124 9.15 9.70 -0.07
N ARG A 125 10.17 10.34 -0.65
CA ARG A 125 10.73 11.60 -0.13
C ARG A 125 9.78 12.77 -0.27
N LEU A 126 9.13 12.91 -1.43
CA LEU A 126 8.20 14.02 -1.70
C LEU A 126 6.93 13.94 -0.85
N LEU A 127 6.45 12.74 -0.52
CA LEU A 127 5.33 12.55 0.41
C LEU A 127 5.74 12.69 1.88
N GLY A 128 7.03 12.77 2.21
CA GLY A 128 7.48 12.78 3.60
C GLY A 128 7.23 11.45 4.33
N CYS A 129 7.26 10.32 3.59
CA CYS A 129 7.01 9.01 4.17
C CYS A 129 7.98 8.70 5.32
N PRO A 130 7.52 8.17 6.47
CA PRO A 130 8.39 7.68 7.52
C PRO A 130 9.31 6.59 7.01
N ILE A 131 10.62 6.84 7.07
CA ILE A 131 11.64 5.90 6.61
C ILE A 131 12.18 5.15 7.82
N VAL A 132 12.03 3.83 7.82
CA VAL A 132 12.34 2.98 8.97
C VAL A 132 13.37 1.89 8.62
N ASP A 133 14.19 1.54 9.62
CA ASP A 133 15.06 0.37 9.60
C ASP A 133 15.01 -0.34 10.97
N PRO A 134 13.90 -1.01 11.29
CA PRO A 134 13.65 -1.54 12.64
C PRO A 134 14.63 -2.65 13.07
N LYS A 135 15.45 -3.17 12.14
CA LYS A 135 16.49 -4.15 12.48
C LYS A 135 17.73 -3.47 13.07
N ARG A 136 18.00 -2.23 12.66
CA ARG A 136 19.15 -1.45 13.11
C ARG A 136 18.79 -0.49 14.24
N ASP A 137 17.59 0.09 14.17
CA ASP A 137 17.10 1.09 15.09
C ASP A 137 15.58 0.94 15.27
N ALA A 138 15.19 0.16 16.27
CA ALA A 138 13.78 -0.08 16.57
C ALA A 138 13.11 1.16 17.18
N ALA A 139 13.81 1.88 18.05
CA ALA A 139 13.29 3.07 18.71
C ALA A 139 13.11 4.23 17.70
N GLY A 140 14.10 4.49 16.87
CA GLY A 140 14.00 5.49 15.81
C GLY A 140 12.95 5.14 14.76
N ALA A 141 12.69 3.85 14.50
CA ALA A 141 11.60 3.44 13.63
C ALA A 141 10.22 3.78 14.21
N ILE A 142 10.02 3.59 15.52
CA ILE A 142 8.78 3.95 16.22
C ILE A 142 8.61 5.47 16.21
N GLU A 143 9.67 6.21 16.51
CA GLU A 143 9.65 7.68 16.53
C GLU A 143 9.37 8.26 15.13
N ALA A 144 9.90 7.67 14.06
CA ALA A 144 9.60 8.09 12.71
C ALA A 144 8.10 7.91 12.37
N VAL A 145 7.47 6.83 12.83
CA VAL A 145 6.02 6.60 12.65
C VAL A 145 5.22 7.59 13.48
N ARG A 146 5.59 7.83 14.74
CA ARG A 146 4.96 8.81 15.63
C ARG A 146 4.97 10.21 15.02
N ARG A 147 6.14 10.67 14.59
CA ARG A 147 6.30 11.96 13.90
C ARG A 147 5.46 12.02 12.62
N GLY A 148 5.43 10.95 11.83
CA GLY A 148 4.57 10.86 10.65
C GLY A 148 3.09 11.04 10.98
N ALA A 149 2.59 10.42 12.04
CA ALA A 149 1.21 10.58 12.49
C ALA A 149 0.90 12.02 12.90
N ARG A 150 1.86 12.72 13.53
CA ARG A 150 1.74 14.12 13.95
C ARG A 150 1.71 15.10 12.78
N GLU A 151 2.64 14.94 11.84
CA GLU A 151 2.99 15.98 10.86
C GLU A 151 2.30 15.80 9.49
N LEU A 152 1.89 14.57 9.14
CA LEU A 152 1.37 14.27 7.81
C LEU A 152 -0.09 14.73 7.66
N PRO A 153 -0.39 15.60 6.68
CA PRO A 153 -1.72 16.23 6.57
C PRO A 153 -2.79 15.31 6.00
N HIS A 154 -2.41 14.17 5.39
CA HIS A 154 -3.35 13.22 4.76
C HIS A 154 -3.30 11.83 5.42
N GLY A 155 -2.65 11.76 6.59
CA GLY A 155 -2.54 10.53 7.35
C GLY A 155 -1.42 9.61 6.90
N ILE A 156 -1.42 8.41 7.48
CA ILE A 156 -0.35 7.44 7.37
C ILE A 156 -0.90 6.05 7.09
N LEU A 157 -0.27 5.34 6.14
CA LEU A 157 -0.50 3.91 5.88
C LEU A 157 0.55 3.08 6.61
N ILE A 158 0.08 2.15 7.41
CA ILE A 158 0.92 1.22 8.18
C ILE A 158 0.56 -0.22 7.80
N PHE A 159 1.59 -1.03 7.56
CA PHE A 159 1.49 -2.49 7.45
C PHE A 159 2.01 -3.11 8.76
N PRO A 160 1.14 -3.34 9.76
CA PRO A 160 1.61 -3.69 11.11
C PRO A 160 2.23 -5.09 11.22
N GLU A 161 2.05 -5.94 10.23
CA GLU A 161 2.73 -7.24 10.13
C GLU A 161 4.26 -7.09 10.02
N GLY A 162 4.75 -5.94 9.50
CA GLY A 162 6.17 -5.64 9.32
C GLY A 162 6.87 -6.43 8.22
N HIS A 163 6.23 -7.47 7.66
CA HIS A 163 6.71 -8.29 6.55
C HIS A 163 5.56 -8.71 5.66
N ARG A 164 5.87 -9.02 4.39
CA ARG A 164 4.89 -9.59 3.46
C ARG A 164 4.52 -11.02 3.85
N SER A 165 3.25 -11.36 3.73
CA SER A 165 2.75 -12.72 3.92
C SER A 165 3.39 -13.69 2.91
N ILE A 166 3.52 -14.96 3.31
CA ILE A 166 4.08 -16.03 2.47
C ILE A 166 2.97 -16.85 1.84
N ASP A 167 1.90 -17.04 2.60
CA ASP A 167 0.77 -17.94 2.35
C ASP A 167 -0.56 -17.20 2.15
N GLY A 168 -0.50 -15.87 2.19
CA GLY A 168 -1.69 -15.01 2.10
C GLY A 168 -2.44 -14.86 3.42
N ALA A 169 -1.99 -15.48 4.52
CA ALA A 169 -2.58 -15.28 5.84
C ALA A 169 -2.14 -13.94 6.46
N ILE A 170 -2.96 -13.38 7.33
CA ILE A 170 -2.65 -12.16 8.08
C ILE A 170 -1.84 -12.53 9.31
N ARG A 171 -0.61 -12.05 9.37
CA ARG A 171 0.32 -12.30 10.46
C ARG A 171 -0.03 -11.53 11.73
N PRO A 172 0.53 -11.91 12.88
CA PRO A 172 0.43 -11.11 14.09
C PRO A 172 0.93 -9.68 13.86
N PHE A 173 0.22 -8.70 14.44
CA PHE A 173 0.59 -7.30 14.34
C PHE A 173 1.71 -6.94 15.31
N ARG A 174 2.69 -6.19 14.82
CA ARG A 174 3.68 -5.50 15.63
C ARG A 174 3.08 -4.20 16.10
N ARG A 175 2.54 -4.18 17.31
CA ARG A 175 1.70 -3.09 17.81
C ARG A 175 2.44 -1.76 17.96
N ALA A 176 3.71 -1.78 18.39
CA ALA A 176 4.45 -0.59 18.84
C ALA A 176 4.38 0.62 17.89
N GLY A 177 4.53 0.42 16.57
CA GLY A 177 4.43 1.52 15.61
C GLY A 177 3.01 2.08 15.48
N LEU A 178 2.00 1.21 15.48
CA LEU A 178 0.60 1.64 15.38
C LEU A 178 0.13 2.29 16.68
N GLU A 179 0.53 1.75 17.85
CA GLU A 179 0.28 2.39 19.16
C GLU A 179 0.89 3.79 19.21
N ALA A 180 2.16 3.94 18.80
CA ALA A 180 2.83 5.23 18.77
C ALA A 180 2.10 6.25 17.89
N ALA A 181 1.61 5.83 16.72
CA ALA A 181 0.83 6.69 15.84
C ALA A 181 -0.50 7.12 16.48
N LEU A 182 -1.22 6.17 17.10
CA LEU A 182 -2.54 6.42 17.71
C LEU A 182 -2.45 7.20 19.03
N ARG A 183 -1.37 7.03 19.80
CA ARG A 183 -1.11 7.86 21.00
C ARG A 183 -0.81 9.31 20.63
N GLU A 184 -0.07 9.52 19.55
CA GLU A 184 0.26 10.87 19.10
C GLU A 184 -0.98 11.65 18.61
N ARG A 185 -1.85 10.96 17.83
CA ARG A 185 -3.12 11.52 17.36
C ARG A 185 -4.18 10.44 17.28
N ARG A 186 -5.32 10.65 17.92
CA ARG A 186 -6.51 9.78 17.85
C ARG A 186 -7.24 9.92 16.50
N LEU A 187 -6.52 9.64 15.42
CA LEU A 187 -7.08 9.72 14.07
C LEU A 187 -8.01 8.55 13.80
N PRO A 188 -9.06 8.76 12.99
CA PRO A 188 -9.90 7.66 12.51
C PRO A 188 -9.07 6.60 11.79
N VAL A 189 -9.32 5.33 12.10
CA VAL A 189 -8.62 4.19 11.53
C VAL A 189 -9.46 3.57 10.42
N TYR A 190 -8.86 3.38 9.25
CA TYR A 190 -9.45 2.61 8.16
C TYR A 190 -8.65 1.34 7.94
N LEU A 191 -9.34 0.22 7.77
CA LEU A 191 -8.74 -1.05 7.39
C LEU A 191 -8.76 -1.19 5.87
N VAL A 192 -7.68 -1.67 5.30
CA VAL A 192 -7.64 -2.13 3.90
C VAL A 192 -7.24 -3.59 3.88
N LEU A 193 -8.18 -4.43 3.51
CA LEU A 193 -7.91 -5.81 3.20
C LEU A 193 -7.37 -5.91 1.77
N ASN A 194 -6.24 -6.59 1.59
CA ASN A 194 -5.70 -7.01 0.29
C ASN A 194 -5.63 -8.52 0.24
N ASP A 195 -6.16 -9.14 -0.83
CA ASP A 195 -5.99 -10.57 -1.08
C ASP A 195 -5.72 -10.86 -2.56
N GLY A 196 -5.08 -11.99 -2.85
CA GLY A 196 -4.86 -12.52 -4.19
C GLY A 196 -3.51 -12.22 -4.82
N VAL A 197 -2.73 -11.25 -4.31
CA VAL A 197 -1.37 -10.93 -4.85
C VAL A 197 -0.25 -11.76 -4.24
N TRP A 198 -0.47 -12.47 -3.15
CA TRP A 198 0.54 -13.29 -2.47
C TRP A 198 1.08 -14.43 -3.34
N ARG A 199 0.30 -14.91 -4.32
CA ARG A 199 0.68 -15.97 -5.28
C ARG A 199 1.84 -15.57 -6.18
N VAL A 200 2.08 -14.26 -6.36
CA VAL A 200 3.12 -13.67 -7.22
C VAL A 200 3.98 -12.66 -6.45
N ARG A 201 4.40 -13.02 -5.25
CA ARG A 201 5.12 -12.15 -4.33
C ARG A 201 6.58 -11.86 -4.72
N ARG A 202 7.22 -12.72 -5.50
CA ARG A 202 8.59 -12.55 -6.00
C ARG A 202 8.53 -11.95 -7.40
N LEU A 203 9.56 -11.17 -7.76
CA LEU A 203 9.67 -10.63 -9.11
C LEU A 203 9.72 -11.74 -10.17
N ALA A 204 10.39 -12.85 -9.87
CA ALA A 204 10.43 -14.02 -10.76
C ALA A 204 9.04 -14.63 -11.01
N ASP A 205 8.17 -14.64 -10.00
CA ASP A 205 6.79 -15.11 -10.18
C ASP A 205 6.01 -14.17 -11.10
N LEU A 206 6.23 -12.86 -10.99
CA LEU A 206 5.59 -11.88 -11.87
C LEU A 206 5.96 -12.08 -13.33
N LEU A 207 7.22 -12.45 -13.64
CA LEU A 207 7.66 -12.62 -15.02
C LEU A 207 6.80 -13.62 -15.81
N PHE A 208 6.30 -14.69 -15.14
CA PHE A 208 5.61 -15.79 -15.85
C PHE A 208 4.21 -16.09 -15.32
N ARG A 209 3.81 -15.50 -14.18
CA ARG A 209 2.60 -15.89 -13.45
C ARG A 209 1.64 -14.74 -13.16
N VAL A 210 1.71 -13.64 -13.92
CA VAL A 210 0.80 -12.49 -13.77
C VAL A 210 -0.66 -12.93 -13.85
N HIS A 211 -0.97 -13.89 -14.72
CA HIS A 211 -2.31 -14.45 -14.88
C HIS A 211 -2.88 -15.17 -13.63
N LEU A 212 -2.07 -15.45 -12.61
CA LEU A 212 -2.53 -16.00 -11.34
C LEU A 212 -3.02 -14.91 -10.35
N ILE A 213 -2.86 -13.64 -10.71
CA ILE A 213 -3.35 -12.54 -9.88
C ILE A 213 -4.85 -12.40 -10.08
N ASP A 214 -5.62 -12.76 -9.07
CA ASP A 214 -7.02 -12.37 -8.90
C ASP A 214 -7.13 -11.64 -7.56
N ALA A 215 -6.92 -10.32 -7.61
CA ALA A 215 -6.74 -9.51 -6.43
C ALA A 215 -8.00 -8.72 -6.09
N VAL A 216 -8.30 -8.68 -4.80
CA VAL A 216 -9.33 -7.82 -4.23
C VAL A 216 -8.71 -6.91 -3.17
N SER A 217 -9.15 -5.66 -3.15
CA SER A 217 -8.84 -4.73 -2.06
C SER A 217 -10.11 -4.06 -1.58
N GLU A 218 -10.34 -4.10 -0.28
CA GLU A 218 -11.59 -3.62 0.33
C GLU A 218 -11.30 -2.70 1.51
N VAL A 219 -12.01 -1.56 1.58
CA VAL A 219 -11.92 -0.58 2.67
C VAL A 219 -13.03 -0.83 3.68
N LYS A 220 -12.70 -0.80 4.97
CA LYS A 220 -13.62 -0.83 6.10
C LYS A 220 -13.29 0.29 7.09
N GLY A 221 -14.28 0.84 7.73
CA GLY A 221 -14.13 1.93 8.70
C GLY A 221 -15.05 3.11 8.42
N PRO A 222 -14.90 4.21 9.17
CA PRO A 222 -13.86 4.46 10.18
C PRO A 222 -14.07 3.70 11.49
N PHE A 223 -12.96 3.33 12.14
CA PHE A 223 -12.92 2.84 13.52
C PHE A 223 -12.29 3.92 14.39
N GLN A 224 -12.95 4.30 15.47
CA GLN A 224 -12.43 5.31 16.40
C GLN A 224 -11.53 4.64 17.44
N PRO A 225 -10.28 5.08 17.60
CA PRO A 225 -9.42 4.58 18.66
C PRO A 225 -9.95 5.03 20.03
N PRO A 226 -9.76 4.22 21.09
CA PRO A 226 -10.18 4.57 22.44
C PRO A 226 -9.42 5.80 22.94
N ALA A 227 -10.04 6.55 23.85
CA ALA A 227 -9.40 7.70 24.51
C ALA A 227 -8.30 7.25 25.49
N ASP A 228 -8.52 6.11 26.17
CA ASP A 228 -7.57 5.53 27.09
C ASP A 228 -6.48 4.73 26.37
N ASP A 229 -5.23 5.09 26.65
CA ASP A 229 -4.05 4.41 26.09
C ASP A 229 -3.95 2.94 26.51
N ALA A 230 -4.46 2.57 27.68
CA ALA A 230 -4.47 1.20 28.17
C ALA A 230 -5.30 0.26 27.29
N GLN A 231 -6.30 0.78 26.59
CA GLN A 231 -7.18 0.01 25.71
C GLN A 231 -6.63 -0.11 24.26
N LEU A 232 -5.57 0.62 23.90
CA LEU A 232 -5.01 0.58 22.54
C LEU A 232 -4.54 -0.81 22.10
N PRO A 233 -3.88 -1.62 22.95
CA PRO A 233 -3.46 -2.98 22.55
C PRO A 233 -4.63 -3.86 22.14
N GLU A 234 -5.73 -3.84 22.92
CA GLU A 234 -6.93 -4.61 22.59
C GLU A 234 -7.64 -4.09 21.34
N PHE A 235 -7.73 -2.77 21.19
CA PHE A 235 -8.25 -2.14 19.96
C PHE A 235 -7.50 -2.60 18.73
N ILE A 236 -6.15 -2.60 18.76
CA ILE A 236 -5.30 -3.02 17.64
C ILE A 236 -5.48 -4.51 17.34
N ASP A 237 -5.58 -5.35 18.36
CA ASP A 237 -5.88 -6.78 18.19
C ASP A 237 -7.28 -6.99 17.59
N GLY A 238 -8.25 -6.16 17.97
CA GLY A 238 -9.58 -6.11 17.37
C GLY A 238 -9.55 -5.76 15.87
N LEU A 239 -8.71 -4.79 15.47
CA LEU A 239 -8.52 -4.46 14.06
C LEU A 239 -7.97 -5.65 13.27
N ARG A 240 -7.01 -6.37 13.84
CA ARG A 240 -6.46 -7.58 13.22
C ARG A 240 -7.52 -8.67 13.08
N ARG A 241 -8.31 -8.96 14.13
CA ARG A 241 -9.40 -9.96 14.08
C ARG A 241 -10.37 -9.65 12.94
N ARG A 242 -10.82 -8.39 12.81
CA ARG A 242 -11.71 -7.96 11.72
C ARG A 242 -11.12 -8.19 10.33
N LEU A 243 -9.82 -7.96 10.13
CA LEU A 243 -9.15 -8.26 8.86
C LEU A 243 -9.11 -9.76 8.60
N VAL A 244 -8.83 -10.59 9.61
CA VAL A 244 -8.80 -12.07 9.47
C VAL A 244 -10.18 -12.61 9.12
N GLU A 245 -11.22 -12.18 9.82
CA GLU A 245 -12.61 -12.56 9.57
C GLU A 245 -13.05 -12.13 8.15
N ARG A 246 -12.71 -10.89 7.77
CA ARG A 246 -13.07 -10.41 6.43
C ARG A 246 -12.31 -11.15 5.31
N LEU A 247 -11.04 -11.51 5.55
CA LEU A 247 -10.26 -12.34 4.61
C LEU A 247 -10.93 -13.69 4.39
N ALA A 248 -11.37 -14.35 5.46
CA ALA A 248 -12.09 -15.62 5.37
C ALA A 248 -13.39 -15.48 4.58
N ALA A 249 -14.18 -14.44 4.84
CA ALA A 249 -15.43 -14.15 4.13
C ALA A 249 -15.19 -13.88 2.62
N VAL A 250 -14.20 -13.06 2.26
CA VAL A 250 -13.86 -12.76 0.86
C VAL A 250 -13.45 -14.02 0.10
N ARG A 251 -12.70 -14.90 0.75
CA ARG A 251 -12.28 -16.17 0.15
C ARG A 251 -13.44 -17.15 -0.01
N ALA A 252 -14.38 -17.17 0.94
CA ALA A 252 -15.61 -17.95 0.83
C ALA A 252 -16.51 -17.42 -0.31
N GLU A 253 -16.70 -16.11 -0.41
CA GLU A 253 -17.40 -15.47 -1.54
C GLU A 253 -16.81 -15.87 -2.90
N ALA A 254 -15.47 -15.93 -2.99
CA ALA A 254 -14.77 -16.28 -4.23
C ALA A 254 -14.84 -17.79 -4.56
N ALA A 255 -15.09 -18.65 -3.59
CA ALA A 255 -15.20 -20.10 -3.76
C ALA A 255 -16.61 -20.52 -4.18
N THR A 256 -17.64 -19.70 -3.94
CA THR A 256 -19.03 -19.96 -4.36
C THR A 256 -19.17 -19.58 -5.83
N PRO A 257 -19.49 -20.51 -6.74
CA PRO A 257 -19.75 -20.17 -8.13
C PRO A 257 -20.92 -19.19 -8.20
N ALA A 258 -20.81 -18.19 -9.07
CA ALA A 258 -21.98 -17.37 -9.42
C ALA A 258 -23.05 -18.29 -10.03
N ALA A 259 -24.23 -18.37 -9.36
CA ALA A 259 -25.36 -19.12 -9.82
C ALA A 259 -25.93 -18.55 -11.14
#